data_8ca06c28c2342065fd0a10153244584b
#
_entry.id   8ca06c28c2342065fd0a10153244584b
#
_cell.length_a   1.000
_cell.length_b   1.000
_cell.length_c   1.000
_cell.angle_alpha   90.00
_cell.angle_beta   90.00
_cell.angle_gamma   90.00
#
_symmetry.space_group_name_H-M   'P 1'
#
loop_
_entity.id
_entity.type
_entity.pdbx_description
1 polymer ?
#
loop_
_entity_poly.entity_id
_entity_poly.type
_entity_poly.pdbx_seq_one_letter_code
_entity_poly.pdbx_strand_id
1 'polypeptide(L)'
;MSAGTVYVLVNEAFDNYVKIGKTINLEQRLRQLDNTSVPLPFRCVYAVSVEDMDTVEKLAHNAFADQRVRNNREFFEIDAQRVISALKLTGGEDVTPKRDIAADEQGLDALAGVRPKRRVWTLYDANLKDGDTLTYANDEAQTAKVIAARKIDFRGSETSVSGAALTLLHEQGYEWKTVNGWGYWLYDGETIAERLNKILEAETE
;
A
#
# COMPACT_ATOMS: atom_id res chain seq x y z
N MET A 1 30.39 2.13 17.93
CA MET A 1 29.52 1.04 17.43
C MET A 1 28.53 0.72 18.53
N SER A 2 27.26 0.91 18.30
CA SER A 2 26.19 0.67 19.30
C SER A 2 25.34 -0.48 18.79
N ALA A 3 25.44 -1.64 19.42
CA ALA A 3 24.56 -2.78 19.14
C ALA A 3 23.12 -2.42 19.49
N GLY A 4 22.18 -2.84 18.63
CA GLY A 4 20.77 -2.56 18.84
C GLY A 4 19.92 -2.99 17.65
N THR A 5 18.73 -2.46 17.57
CA THR A 5 17.71 -2.83 16.59
C THR A 5 17.43 -1.67 15.65
N VAL A 6 17.45 -1.94 14.34
CA VAL A 6 16.88 -1.05 13.32
C VAL A 6 15.52 -1.60 12.92
N TYR A 7 14.51 -0.73 12.87
CA TYR A 7 13.12 -1.12 12.67
C TYR A 7 12.45 -0.38 11.52
N VAL A 8 11.43 -1.02 10.97
CA VAL A 8 10.52 -0.49 9.95
C VAL A 8 9.11 -0.51 10.52
N LEU A 9 8.51 0.67 10.67
CA LEU A 9 7.17 0.82 11.20
C LEU A 9 6.24 1.40 10.15
N VAL A 10 4.99 0.96 10.18
CA VAL A 10 3.86 1.54 9.45
C VAL A 10 2.79 2.00 10.41
N ASN A 11 1.97 2.95 10.00
CA ASN A 11 0.81 3.40 10.76
C ASN A 11 -0.37 3.49 9.80
N GLU A 12 -1.44 2.77 10.11
CA GLU A 12 -2.63 2.67 9.25
C GLU A 12 -3.37 4.01 9.06
N ALA A 13 -3.06 5.01 9.90
CA ALA A 13 -3.58 6.37 9.73
C ALA A 13 -2.77 7.20 8.72
N PHE A 14 -1.59 6.76 8.34
CA PHE A 14 -0.68 7.47 7.45
C PHE A 14 -0.39 6.63 6.20
N ASP A 15 -1.18 6.84 5.15
CA ASP A 15 -1.01 6.12 3.89
C ASP A 15 0.37 6.32 3.29
N ASN A 16 0.97 5.23 2.81
CA ASN A 16 2.22 5.17 2.04
C ASN A 16 3.47 5.62 2.81
N TYR A 17 3.38 5.89 4.11
CA TYR A 17 4.55 6.29 4.90
C TYR A 17 5.11 5.14 5.72
N VAL A 18 6.42 5.02 5.64
CA VAL A 18 7.22 4.10 6.43
C VAL A 18 8.12 4.91 7.35
N LYS A 19 8.20 4.51 8.61
CA LYS A 19 9.18 5.07 9.55
C LYS A 19 10.35 4.10 9.70
N ILE A 20 11.56 4.59 9.42
CA ILE A 20 12.80 3.87 9.65
C ILE A 20 13.50 4.48 10.86
N GLY A 21 13.83 3.67 11.86
CA GLY A 21 14.51 4.15 13.06
C GLY A 21 15.27 3.06 13.77
N LYS A 22 15.91 3.43 14.89
CA LYS A 22 16.71 2.51 15.72
C LYS A 22 16.36 2.61 17.19
N THR A 23 16.67 1.57 17.93
CA THR A 23 16.51 1.54 19.39
C THR A 23 17.32 0.40 20.03
N ILE A 24 17.61 0.54 21.30
CA ILE A 24 18.13 -0.56 22.13
C ILE A 24 17.00 -1.42 22.71
N ASN A 25 15.78 -0.90 22.78
CA ASN A 25 14.60 -1.60 23.28
C ASN A 25 13.38 -1.32 22.41
N LEU A 26 13.05 -2.26 21.52
CA LEU A 26 11.99 -2.10 20.54
C LEU A 26 10.60 -2.00 21.19
N GLU A 27 10.29 -2.82 22.17
CA GLU A 27 9.00 -2.80 22.86
C GLU A 27 8.74 -1.46 23.55
N GLN A 28 9.71 -0.99 24.30
CA GLN A 28 9.61 0.31 24.97
C GLN A 28 9.46 1.44 23.94
N ARG A 29 10.17 1.35 22.81
CA ARG A 29 10.09 2.35 21.74
C ARG A 29 8.72 2.40 21.08
N LEU A 30 8.11 1.26 20.79
CA LEU A 30 6.78 1.18 20.21
C LEU A 30 5.73 1.80 21.15
N ARG A 31 5.79 1.49 22.46
CA ARG A 31 4.92 2.10 23.47
C ARG A 31 5.09 3.62 23.57
N GLN A 32 6.32 4.14 23.49
CA GLN A 32 6.60 5.59 23.49
C GLN A 32 6.08 6.31 22.24
N LEU A 33 6.08 5.63 21.08
CA LEU A 33 5.56 6.18 19.83
C LEU A 33 4.03 6.21 19.78
N ASP A 34 3.38 5.37 20.57
CA ASP A 34 1.93 5.37 20.76
C ASP A 34 1.55 6.43 21.81
N ASN A 35 1.32 7.64 21.33
CA ASN A 35 1.01 8.80 22.17
C ASN A 35 -0.04 9.68 21.50
N THR A 36 -0.51 10.72 22.19
CA THR A 36 -1.58 11.61 21.74
C THR A 36 -1.34 12.33 20.41
N SER A 37 -0.12 12.25 19.86
CA SER A 37 0.22 12.86 18.57
C SER A 37 -0.07 11.95 17.37
N VAL A 38 -0.42 10.69 17.61
CA VAL A 38 -0.76 9.72 16.57
C VAL A 38 -2.16 9.15 16.80
N PRO A 39 -2.99 9.01 15.76
CA PRO A 39 -4.36 8.51 15.92
C PRO A 39 -4.44 7.00 16.13
N LEU A 40 -3.42 6.27 15.73
CA LEU A 40 -3.29 4.81 15.88
C LEU A 40 -1.85 4.46 16.28
N PRO A 41 -1.62 3.37 17.02
CA PRO A 41 -0.28 2.87 17.27
C PRO A 41 0.46 2.48 16.00
N PHE A 42 1.79 2.48 16.05
CA PHE A 42 2.62 1.97 14.98
C PHE A 42 2.70 0.44 15.01
N ARG A 43 2.59 -0.17 13.84
CA ARG A 43 2.86 -1.61 13.65
C ARG A 43 4.30 -1.81 13.19
N CYS A 44 5.04 -2.68 13.88
CA CYS A 44 6.37 -3.08 13.46
C CYS A 44 6.26 -4.17 12.39
N VAL A 45 6.62 -3.83 11.15
CA VAL A 45 6.57 -4.77 10.01
C VAL A 45 7.89 -5.48 9.79
N TYR A 46 9.00 -4.94 10.34
CA TYR A 46 10.31 -5.59 10.35
C TYR A 46 11.21 -4.95 11.40
N ALA A 47 12.04 -5.77 12.03
CA ALA A 47 13.08 -5.33 12.95
C ALA A 47 14.27 -6.27 12.88
N VAL A 48 15.48 -5.71 12.79
CA VAL A 48 16.73 -6.47 12.69
C VAL A 48 17.69 -6.04 13.78
N SER A 49 18.27 -7.02 14.48
CA SER A 49 19.35 -6.80 15.44
C SER A 49 20.67 -6.68 14.70
N VAL A 50 21.44 -5.62 14.99
CA VAL A 50 22.70 -5.33 14.31
C VAL A 50 23.77 -4.86 15.31
N GLU A 51 25.05 -5.05 14.97
CA GLU A 51 26.18 -4.66 15.81
C GLU A 51 26.40 -3.14 15.86
N ASP A 52 25.98 -2.43 14.80
CA ASP A 52 26.09 -0.96 14.71
C ASP A 52 24.82 -0.35 14.12
N MET A 53 23.82 -0.16 14.99
CA MET A 53 22.52 0.40 14.60
C MET A 53 22.63 1.84 14.08
N ASP A 54 23.63 2.61 14.54
CA ASP A 54 23.82 4.00 14.12
C ASP A 54 24.23 4.07 12.65
N THR A 55 25.18 3.23 12.25
CA THR A 55 25.63 3.14 10.87
C THR A 55 24.54 2.57 9.96
N VAL A 56 23.87 1.48 10.37
CA VAL A 56 22.83 0.83 9.56
C VAL A 56 21.66 1.78 9.31
N GLU A 57 21.12 2.46 10.35
CA GLU A 57 20.06 3.44 10.18
C GLU A 57 20.47 4.58 9.24
N LYS A 58 21.68 5.13 9.43
CA LYS A 58 22.20 6.21 8.57
C LYS A 58 22.32 5.77 7.10
N LEU A 59 22.78 4.56 6.85
CA LEU A 59 22.87 4.01 5.49
C LEU A 59 21.49 3.79 4.88
N ALA A 60 20.52 3.28 5.66
CA ALA A 60 19.14 3.14 5.22
C ALA A 60 18.51 4.50 4.88
N HIS A 61 18.69 5.51 5.73
CA HIS A 61 18.21 6.87 5.46
C HIS A 61 18.86 7.49 4.22
N ASN A 62 20.14 7.21 3.96
CA ASN A 62 20.84 7.66 2.76
C ASN A 62 20.34 6.94 1.49
N ALA A 63 20.13 5.62 1.58
CA ALA A 63 19.69 4.82 0.44
C ALA A 63 18.30 5.24 -0.07
N PHE A 64 17.46 5.78 0.81
CA PHE A 64 16.09 6.22 0.50
C PHE A 64 15.89 7.72 0.67
N ALA A 65 16.96 8.52 0.56
CA ALA A 65 16.94 9.96 0.82
C ALA A 65 15.98 10.73 -0.10
N ASP A 66 15.83 10.28 -1.34
CA ASP A 66 14.91 10.82 -2.36
C ASP A 66 13.42 10.56 -2.05
N GLN A 67 13.10 9.53 -1.24
CA GLN A 67 11.75 9.25 -0.77
C GLN A 67 11.47 9.84 0.62
N ARG A 68 12.42 10.53 1.22
CA ARG A 68 12.27 11.10 2.55
C ARG A 68 11.29 12.27 2.54
N VAL A 69 10.22 12.20 3.34
CA VAL A 69 9.16 13.22 3.36
C VAL A 69 9.69 14.60 3.80
N ARG A 70 10.57 14.62 4.80
CA ARG A 70 11.24 15.84 5.29
C ARG A 70 12.60 15.47 5.87
N ASN A 71 13.64 16.27 5.59
CA ASN A 71 15.03 15.99 5.98
C ASN A 71 15.25 15.80 7.50
N ASN A 72 14.41 16.40 8.33
CA ASN A 72 14.49 16.30 9.80
C ASN A 72 13.47 15.30 10.39
N ARG A 73 12.90 14.41 9.59
CA ARG A 73 11.96 13.37 10.02
C ARG A 73 12.44 12.01 9.49
N GLU A 74 12.02 10.94 10.15
CA GLU A 74 12.37 9.55 9.84
C GLU A 74 11.25 8.84 9.06
N PHE A 75 10.46 9.61 8.29
CA PHE A 75 9.36 9.12 7.47
C PHE A 75 9.73 9.18 5.98
N PHE A 76 9.38 8.11 5.28
CA PHE A 76 9.70 7.89 3.88
C PHE A 76 8.42 7.47 3.13
N GLU A 77 8.19 8.03 1.96
CA GLU A 77 7.10 7.63 1.06
C GLU A 77 7.60 6.51 0.15
N ILE A 78 7.53 5.29 0.66
CA ILE A 78 8.12 4.11 0.01
C ILE A 78 7.36 2.85 0.45
N ASP A 79 7.36 1.84 -0.41
CA ASP A 79 6.88 0.51 -0.03
C ASP A 79 7.79 -0.12 1.05
N ALA A 80 7.16 -0.61 2.13
CA ALA A 80 7.88 -1.21 3.26
C ALA A 80 8.75 -2.40 2.84
N GLN A 81 8.34 -3.19 1.84
CA GLN A 81 9.10 -4.36 1.38
C GLN A 81 10.44 -3.99 0.76
N ARG A 82 10.54 -2.81 0.13
CA ARG A 82 11.82 -2.31 -0.40
C ARG A 82 12.81 -2.04 0.73
N VAL A 83 12.33 -1.41 1.81
CA VAL A 83 13.16 -1.13 3.00
C VAL A 83 13.54 -2.42 3.72
N ILE A 84 12.58 -3.34 3.90
CA ILE A 84 12.82 -4.66 4.50
C ILE A 84 13.89 -5.43 3.72
N SER A 85 13.78 -5.45 2.38
CA SER A 85 14.76 -6.13 1.52
C SER A 85 16.16 -5.54 1.68
N ALA A 86 16.28 -4.21 1.78
CA ALA A 86 17.57 -3.54 2.00
C ALA A 86 18.14 -3.87 3.38
N LEU A 87 17.32 -3.86 4.44
CA LEU A 87 17.77 -4.18 5.79
C LEU A 87 18.16 -5.65 5.95
N LYS A 88 17.56 -6.58 5.20
CA LYS A 88 17.98 -7.99 5.19
C LYS A 88 19.41 -8.19 4.69
N LEU A 89 19.96 -7.26 3.89
CA LEU A 89 21.34 -7.30 3.43
C LEU A 89 22.37 -7.14 4.59
N THR A 90 21.93 -6.64 5.75
CA THR A 90 22.79 -6.55 6.93
C THR A 90 23.19 -7.92 7.49
N GLY A 91 22.45 -8.97 7.17
CA GLY A 91 22.64 -10.30 7.73
C GLY A 91 22.35 -10.44 9.23
N GLY A 92 21.75 -9.40 9.85
CA GLY A 92 21.40 -9.42 11.25
C GLY A 92 20.22 -10.35 11.56
N GLU A 93 20.02 -10.63 12.84
CA GLU A 93 18.90 -11.47 13.30
C GLU A 93 17.57 -10.73 13.19
N ASP A 94 16.54 -11.39 12.62
CA ASP A 94 15.18 -10.89 12.59
C ASP A 94 14.55 -10.98 13.99
N VAL A 95 14.32 -9.81 14.57
CA VAL A 95 13.72 -9.64 15.91
C VAL A 95 12.33 -8.99 15.82
N THR A 96 11.66 -9.13 14.69
CA THR A 96 10.31 -8.58 14.47
C THR A 96 9.34 -9.17 15.50
N PRO A 97 8.58 -8.32 16.23
CA PRO A 97 7.60 -8.81 17.19
C PRO A 97 6.52 -9.65 16.51
N LYS A 98 6.18 -10.80 17.10
CA LYS A 98 5.10 -11.69 16.60
C LYS A 98 3.70 -11.16 16.93
N ARG A 99 3.58 -10.12 17.75
CA ARG A 99 2.32 -9.50 18.19
C ARG A 99 2.46 -7.99 18.11
N ASP A 100 1.36 -7.32 17.85
CA ASP A 100 1.29 -5.87 17.92
C ASP A 100 1.58 -5.39 19.35
N ILE A 101 2.23 -4.23 19.48
CA ILE A 101 2.62 -3.60 20.73
C ILE A 101 2.07 -2.17 20.72
N ALA A 102 1.32 -1.81 21.74
CA ALA A 102 0.77 -0.48 21.98
C ALA A 102 1.06 -0.03 23.42
N ALA A 103 0.76 1.23 23.73
CA ALA A 103 0.93 1.78 25.08
C ALA A 103 -0.02 1.10 26.08
N ASP A 104 -1.25 0.83 25.63
CA ASP A 104 -2.33 0.26 26.46
C ASP A 104 -3.22 -0.71 25.65
N GLU A 105 -4.24 -1.22 26.31
CA GLU A 105 -5.20 -2.17 25.73
C GLU A 105 -6.09 -1.50 24.67
N GLN A 106 -6.42 -0.22 24.83
CA GLN A 106 -7.20 0.53 23.83
C GLN A 106 -6.43 0.67 22.51
N GLY A 107 -5.11 0.88 22.56
CA GLY A 107 -4.25 0.89 21.39
C GLY A 107 -4.21 -0.47 20.69
N LEU A 108 -4.15 -1.57 21.44
CA LEU A 108 -4.21 -2.93 20.87
C LEU A 108 -5.56 -3.21 20.21
N ASP A 109 -6.67 -2.81 20.84
CA ASP A 109 -8.01 -2.94 20.29
C ASP A 109 -8.19 -2.10 19.02
N ALA A 110 -7.62 -0.89 19.02
CA ALA A 110 -7.61 -0.02 17.85
C ALA A 110 -6.86 -0.68 16.67
N LEU A 111 -5.69 -1.29 16.90
CA LEU A 111 -4.96 -2.05 15.88
C LEU A 111 -5.73 -3.29 15.41
N ALA A 112 -6.40 -4.01 16.32
CA ALA A 112 -7.21 -5.17 15.98
C ALA A 112 -8.48 -4.78 15.20
N GLY A 113 -9.05 -3.61 15.49
CA GLY A 113 -10.23 -3.05 14.80
C GLY A 113 -9.93 -2.44 13.44
N VAL A 114 -8.69 -2.10 13.17
CA VAL A 114 -8.25 -1.61 11.86
C VAL A 114 -8.29 -2.77 10.88
N ARG A 115 -9.31 -2.78 10.04
CA ARG A 115 -9.30 -3.66 8.87
C ARG A 115 -8.11 -3.28 8.01
N PRO A 116 -7.23 -4.23 7.61
CA PRO A 116 -6.18 -3.93 6.64
C PRO A 116 -6.84 -3.20 5.47
N LYS A 117 -6.34 -2.00 5.14
CA LYS A 117 -6.86 -1.27 4.00
C LYS A 117 -6.82 -2.23 2.82
N ARG A 118 -7.97 -2.46 2.20
CA ARG A 118 -8.03 -3.30 1.00
C ARG A 118 -7.00 -2.74 0.04
N ARG A 119 -6.04 -3.59 -0.38
CA ARG A 119 -5.13 -3.27 -1.47
C ARG A 119 -5.97 -2.63 -2.58
N VAL A 120 -5.65 -1.42 -2.94
CA VAL A 120 -6.36 -0.75 -4.02
C VAL A 120 -5.72 -1.22 -5.31
N TRP A 121 -6.38 -2.15 -5.95
CA TRP A 121 -5.94 -2.72 -7.21
C TRP A 121 -5.91 -1.66 -8.31
N THR A 122 -4.95 -1.78 -9.18
CA THR A 122 -4.76 -0.96 -10.37
C THR A 122 -5.02 -1.77 -11.64
N LEU A 123 -5.24 -1.12 -12.76
CA LEU A 123 -5.37 -1.79 -14.05
C LEU A 123 -4.13 -2.61 -14.41
N TYR A 124 -2.96 -2.18 -13.95
CA TYR A 124 -1.70 -2.89 -14.15
C TYR A 124 -1.63 -4.20 -13.35
N ASP A 125 -2.27 -4.27 -12.17
CA ASP A 125 -2.38 -5.52 -11.39
C ASP A 125 -3.23 -6.58 -12.13
N ALA A 126 -4.12 -6.14 -13.01
CA ALA A 126 -4.88 -7.02 -13.92
C ALA A 126 -4.15 -7.26 -15.26
N ASN A 127 -2.82 -7.00 -15.34
CA ASN A 127 -1.99 -7.13 -16.53
C ASN A 127 -2.45 -6.28 -17.74
N LEU A 128 -3.10 -5.14 -17.49
CA LEU A 128 -3.39 -4.14 -18.51
C LEU A 128 -2.23 -3.15 -18.62
N LYS A 129 -2.11 -2.49 -19.78
CA LYS A 129 -1.06 -1.51 -20.07
C LYS A 129 -1.67 -0.25 -20.68
N ASP A 130 -0.90 0.83 -20.65
CA ASP A 130 -1.29 2.07 -21.34
C ASP A 130 -1.50 1.80 -22.83
N GLY A 131 -2.62 2.30 -23.35
CA GLY A 131 -3.04 2.09 -24.72
C GLY A 131 -3.99 0.89 -24.94
N ASP A 132 -4.12 0.00 -23.96
CA ASP A 132 -5.08 -1.12 -24.04
C ASP A 132 -6.51 -0.58 -24.16
N THR A 133 -7.31 -1.25 -24.99
CA THR A 133 -8.70 -0.88 -25.22
C THR A 133 -9.63 -1.76 -24.40
N LEU A 134 -10.48 -1.13 -23.63
CA LEU A 134 -11.54 -1.75 -22.86
C LEU A 134 -12.87 -1.60 -23.60
N THR A 135 -13.72 -2.61 -23.53
CA THR A 135 -15.07 -2.62 -24.08
C THR A 135 -16.10 -2.70 -22.96
N TYR A 136 -17.17 -1.93 -23.03
CA TYR A 136 -18.24 -1.98 -22.02
C TYR A 136 -19.09 -3.24 -22.20
N ALA A 137 -19.30 -4.00 -21.11
CA ALA A 137 -19.93 -5.31 -21.15
C ALA A 137 -21.39 -5.30 -21.66
N ASN A 138 -22.11 -4.20 -21.44
CA ASN A 138 -23.51 -4.08 -21.83
C ASN A 138 -23.71 -3.41 -23.20
N ASP A 139 -22.63 -2.87 -23.83
CA ASP A 139 -22.68 -2.23 -25.14
C ASP A 139 -21.26 -2.20 -25.74
N GLU A 140 -20.99 -3.10 -26.66
CA GLU A 140 -19.69 -3.24 -27.31
C GLU A 140 -19.25 -2.01 -28.14
N ALA A 141 -20.17 -1.13 -28.49
CA ALA A 141 -19.86 0.12 -29.17
C ALA A 141 -19.17 1.14 -28.23
N GLN A 142 -19.28 0.97 -26.92
CA GLN A 142 -18.66 1.81 -25.95
C GLN A 142 -17.27 1.27 -25.57
N THR A 143 -16.24 2.03 -25.96
CA THR A 143 -14.86 1.65 -25.69
C THR A 143 -14.13 2.74 -24.92
N ALA A 144 -13.08 2.37 -24.17
CA ALA A 144 -12.20 3.29 -23.48
C ALA A 144 -10.75 2.82 -23.60
N LYS A 145 -9.78 3.73 -23.51
CA LYS A 145 -8.35 3.39 -23.50
C LYS A 145 -7.74 3.55 -22.14
N VAL A 146 -6.94 2.59 -21.70
CA VAL A 146 -6.11 2.71 -20.51
C VAL A 146 -5.04 3.78 -20.74
N ILE A 147 -4.93 4.76 -19.83
CA ILE A 147 -3.96 5.86 -19.91
C ILE A 147 -3.06 5.96 -18.69
N ALA A 148 -3.43 5.30 -17.60
CA ALA A 148 -2.61 5.18 -16.39
C ALA A 148 -3.12 4.05 -15.51
N ALA A 149 -2.38 3.71 -14.47
CA ALA A 149 -2.69 2.63 -13.51
C ALA A 149 -4.15 2.61 -12.99
N ARG A 150 -4.83 3.76 -12.95
CA ARG A 150 -6.20 3.92 -12.42
C ARG A 150 -7.09 4.80 -13.29
N LYS A 151 -6.64 5.14 -14.48
CA LYS A 151 -7.29 6.08 -15.38
C LYS A 151 -7.46 5.50 -16.77
N ILE A 152 -8.58 5.83 -17.35
CA ILE A 152 -8.94 5.54 -18.73
C ILE A 152 -9.35 6.82 -19.44
N ASP A 153 -9.14 6.88 -20.72
CA ASP A 153 -9.75 7.86 -21.61
C ASP A 153 -11.06 7.28 -22.12
N PHE A 154 -12.17 7.88 -21.73
CA PHE A 154 -13.49 7.53 -22.18
C PHE A 154 -14.12 8.73 -22.90
N ARG A 155 -14.37 8.60 -24.19
CA ARG A 155 -14.96 9.66 -25.04
C ARG A 155 -14.17 10.98 -25.00
N GLY A 156 -12.83 10.92 -24.92
CA GLY A 156 -11.96 12.09 -24.84
C GLY A 156 -11.85 12.73 -23.45
N SER A 157 -12.35 12.06 -22.42
CA SER A 157 -12.28 12.53 -21.03
C SER A 157 -11.55 11.53 -20.14
N GLU A 158 -10.57 12.03 -19.38
CA GLU A 158 -9.87 11.23 -18.38
C GLU A 158 -10.79 10.93 -17.19
N THR A 159 -11.00 9.66 -16.89
CA THR A 159 -11.84 9.20 -15.78
C THR A 159 -11.36 7.85 -15.23
N SER A 160 -12.04 7.31 -14.21
CA SER A 160 -11.82 5.93 -13.74
C SER A 160 -12.78 4.96 -14.45
N VAL A 161 -12.46 3.66 -14.43
CA VAL A 161 -13.38 2.61 -14.94
C VAL A 161 -14.75 2.67 -14.27
N SER A 162 -14.79 3.00 -12.98
CA SER A 162 -16.06 3.17 -12.24
C SER A 162 -16.80 4.44 -12.64
N GLY A 163 -16.08 5.54 -12.89
CA GLY A 163 -16.69 6.78 -13.36
C GLY A 163 -17.33 6.63 -14.74
N ALA A 164 -16.59 6.04 -15.69
CA ALA A 164 -17.12 5.78 -17.03
C ALA A 164 -18.32 4.81 -17.02
N ALA A 165 -18.25 3.73 -16.23
CA ALA A 165 -19.36 2.81 -16.09
C ALA A 165 -20.60 3.49 -15.47
N LEU A 166 -20.40 4.35 -14.47
CA LEU A 166 -21.49 5.10 -13.85
C LEU A 166 -22.17 6.07 -14.84
N THR A 167 -21.36 6.75 -15.68
CA THR A 167 -21.90 7.62 -16.76
C THR A 167 -22.80 6.83 -17.70
N LEU A 168 -22.36 5.65 -18.17
CA LEU A 168 -23.15 4.79 -19.06
C LEU A 168 -24.39 4.26 -18.40
N LEU A 169 -24.33 3.89 -17.12
CA LEU A 169 -25.51 3.45 -16.36
C LEU A 169 -26.52 4.59 -16.19
N HIS A 170 -26.06 5.82 -15.94
CA HIS A 170 -26.97 6.98 -15.88
C HIS A 170 -27.64 7.26 -17.23
N GLU A 171 -26.92 7.11 -18.34
CA GLU A 171 -27.48 7.23 -19.69
C GLU A 171 -28.56 6.16 -19.96
N GLN A 172 -28.43 4.98 -19.33
CA GLN A 172 -29.41 3.89 -19.37
C GLN A 172 -30.57 4.06 -18.38
N GLY A 173 -30.60 5.14 -17.59
CA GLY A 173 -31.68 5.47 -16.66
C GLY A 173 -31.52 4.93 -15.24
N TYR A 174 -30.32 4.40 -14.87
CA TYR A 174 -30.05 4.01 -13.50
C TYR A 174 -29.62 5.23 -12.65
N GLU A 175 -30.16 5.38 -11.45
CA GLU A 175 -29.82 6.49 -10.52
C GLU A 175 -28.81 6.09 -9.44
N TRP A 176 -27.87 5.20 -9.76
CA TRP A 176 -26.88 4.74 -8.79
C TRP A 176 -25.86 5.83 -8.50
N LYS A 177 -25.45 5.94 -7.23
CA LYS A 177 -24.44 6.93 -6.78
C LYS A 177 -23.02 6.42 -6.97
N THR A 178 -22.82 5.10 -6.94
CA THR A 178 -21.52 4.46 -7.06
C THR A 178 -21.64 3.09 -7.72
N VAL A 179 -20.58 2.66 -8.42
CA VAL A 179 -20.51 1.33 -9.04
C VAL A 179 -19.10 0.80 -8.98
N ASN A 180 -18.94 -0.51 -8.87
CA ASN A 180 -17.63 -1.14 -9.11
C ASN A 180 -17.44 -1.36 -10.61
N GLY A 181 -16.76 -0.43 -11.26
CA GLY A 181 -16.56 -0.45 -12.72
C GLY A 181 -15.78 -1.66 -13.25
N TRP A 182 -15.03 -2.35 -12.40
CA TRP A 182 -14.22 -3.51 -12.80
C TRP A 182 -15.03 -4.68 -13.36
N GLY A 183 -16.29 -4.81 -12.99
CA GLY A 183 -17.23 -5.80 -13.54
C GLY A 183 -17.97 -5.36 -14.80
N TYR A 184 -17.76 -4.12 -15.26
CA TYR A 184 -18.45 -3.55 -16.41
C TYR A 184 -17.57 -3.33 -17.64
N TRP A 185 -16.26 -3.46 -17.49
CA TRP A 185 -15.32 -3.31 -18.58
C TRP A 185 -14.61 -4.63 -18.88
N LEU A 186 -14.61 -4.99 -20.15
CA LEU A 186 -14.00 -6.20 -20.69
C LEU A 186 -12.63 -5.86 -21.30
N TYR A 187 -11.68 -6.75 -21.11
CA TYR A 187 -10.42 -6.82 -21.85
C TYR A 187 -10.22 -8.26 -22.31
N ASP A 188 -9.99 -8.46 -23.61
CA ASP A 188 -9.92 -9.79 -24.24
C ASP A 188 -11.10 -10.72 -23.89
N GLY A 189 -12.32 -10.18 -23.80
CA GLY A 189 -13.54 -10.93 -23.53
C GLY A 189 -13.81 -11.28 -22.06
N GLU A 190 -12.93 -10.88 -21.15
CA GLU A 190 -13.09 -11.07 -19.69
C GLU A 190 -13.28 -9.72 -18.99
N THR A 191 -14.06 -9.68 -17.92
CA THR A 191 -14.12 -8.49 -17.08
C THR A 191 -12.78 -8.26 -16.38
N ILE A 192 -12.43 -6.99 -16.12
CA ILE A 192 -11.21 -6.66 -15.38
C ILE A 192 -11.20 -7.35 -14.01
N ALA A 193 -12.37 -7.49 -13.37
CA ALA A 193 -12.52 -8.18 -12.09
C ALA A 193 -12.20 -9.68 -12.18
N GLU A 194 -12.73 -10.39 -13.18
CA GLU A 194 -12.44 -11.82 -13.39
C GLU A 194 -10.97 -12.05 -13.71
N ARG A 195 -10.40 -11.20 -14.56
CA ARG A 195 -8.98 -11.26 -14.92
C ARG A 195 -8.08 -11.09 -13.71
N LEU A 196 -8.34 -10.10 -12.85
CA LEU A 196 -7.61 -9.90 -11.61
C LEU A 196 -7.74 -11.11 -10.69
N ASN A 197 -8.94 -11.66 -10.50
CA ASN A 197 -9.13 -12.83 -9.64
C ASN A 197 -8.33 -14.04 -10.11
N LYS A 198 -8.29 -14.33 -11.42
CA LYS A 198 -7.46 -15.41 -11.99
C LYS A 198 -5.97 -15.21 -11.71
N ILE A 199 -5.46 -13.97 -11.82
CA ILE A 199 -4.05 -13.66 -11.52
C ILE A 199 -3.76 -13.91 -10.05
N LEU A 200 -4.64 -13.50 -9.14
CA LEU A 200 -4.47 -13.68 -7.71
C LEU A 200 -4.54 -15.15 -7.28
N GLU A 201 -5.39 -15.95 -7.92
CA GLU A 201 -5.47 -17.39 -7.69
C GLU A 201 -4.17 -18.08 -8.13
N ALA A 202 -3.62 -17.70 -9.28
CA ALA A 202 -2.35 -18.24 -9.79
C ALA A 202 -1.11 -17.85 -8.96
N GLU A 203 -1.15 -16.73 -8.23
CA GLU A 203 -0.06 -16.32 -7.31
C GLU A 203 -0.11 -17.05 -5.96
N THR A 204 -1.19 -17.78 -5.67
CA THR A 204 -1.42 -18.42 -4.36
C THR A 204 -1.13 -19.94 -4.40
N GLU A 205 -0.95 -20.52 -5.59
CA GLU A 205 -0.51 -21.92 -5.83
C GLU A 205 1.02 -22.03 -5.92
#